data_e31f7446982ca399d7a5619861ded2d7
#
_entry.id   e31f7446982ca399d7a5619861ded2d7
#
_cell.length_a   1.000
_cell.length_b   1.000
_cell.length_c   1.000
_cell.angle_alpha   90.00
_cell.angle_beta   90.00
_cell.angle_gamma   90.00
#
_symmetry.space_group_name_H-M   'P 1'
#
loop_
_entity.id
_entity.type
_entity.pdbx_description
1 polymer ?
#
loop_
_entity_poly.entity_id
_entity_poly.type
_entity_poly.pdbx_seq_one_letter_code
_entity_poly.pdbx_strand_id
1 'polypeptide(L)'
;ESYQLWLDSKTQEAYDIAEIAKAKGLDFSTEIEIPRASDLASRTEKLLEEYLKGLEIEEGLREILLNTDRESASIQIAVDVAKRMYSRDGDLREAIDCGLRVGLAVLTEAVLVAPLDGIGAVRILNNSDGSEFLSIDFCGPIRAAGGTAQAMCVLIGDMIRRELGIGRYTPSTSEVERVKEEFGLYRVGLQYKPPPEEAVSYTHLTLPTTGDG
;
A
#
# COMPACT_ATOMS: atom_id res chain seq x y z
N GLU A 1 -14.67 -25.02 16.62
CA GLU A 1 -15.73 -24.17 17.25
C GLU A 1 -15.41 -23.84 18.72
N SER A 2 -14.94 -24.79 19.53
CA SER A 2 -14.69 -24.55 20.97
C SER A 2 -13.51 -23.60 21.24
N TYR A 3 -12.45 -23.65 20.44
CA TYR A 3 -11.28 -22.78 20.60
C TYR A 3 -11.61 -21.32 20.23
N GLN A 4 -12.34 -21.11 19.16
CA GLN A 4 -12.75 -19.77 18.73
C GLN A 4 -13.66 -19.11 19.78
N LEU A 5 -14.63 -19.83 20.29
CA LEU A 5 -15.50 -19.34 21.36
C LEU A 5 -14.74 -19.00 22.64
N TRP A 6 -13.74 -19.85 22.97
CA TRP A 6 -12.86 -19.57 24.11
C TRP A 6 -12.03 -18.31 23.90
N LEU A 7 -11.45 -18.13 22.69
CA LEU A 7 -10.66 -16.95 22.32
C LEU A 7 -11.52 -15.69 22.38
N ASP A 8 -12.75 -15.73 21.84
CA ASP A 8 -13.69 -14.60 21.89
C ASP A 8 -14.05 -14.22 23.32
N SER A 9 -14.28 -15.23 24.18
CA SER A 9 -14.55 -15.01 25.61
C SER A 9 -13.37 -14.35 26.30
N LYS A 10 -12.13 -14.79 26.03
CA LYS A 10 -10.90 -14.20 26.63
C LYS A 10 -10.62 -12.79 26.11
N THR A 11 -10.91 -12.56 24.85
CA THR A 11 -10.82 -11.23 24.26
C THR A 11 -11.81 -10.28 24.92
N GLN A 12 -13.06 -10.71 25.11
CA GLN A 12 -14.07 -9.89 25.80
C GLN A 12 -13.66 -9.57 27.26
N GLU A 13 -13.13 -10.57 27.98
CA GLU A 13 -12.61 -10.37 29.35
C GLU A 13 -11.49 -9.29 29.39
N ALA A 14 -10.59 -9.28 28.38
CA ALA A 14 -9.55 -8.27 28.28
C ALA A 14 -10.13 -6.86 28.02
N TYR A 15 -11.15 -6.74 27.19
CA TYR A 15 -11.84 -5.46 26.96
C TYR A 15 -12.53 -4.96 28.24
N ASP A 16 -13.21 -5.84 28.97
CA ASP A 16 -13.88 -5.48 30.23
C ASP A 16 -12.85 -4.95 31.27
N ILE A 17 -11.68 -5.58 31.34
CA ILE A 17 -10.58 -5.11 32.20
C ILE A 17 -10.08 -3.72 31.77
N ALA A 18 -9.91 -3.49 30.47
CA ALA A 18 -9.48 -2.20 29.93
C ALA A 18 -10.50 -1.10 30.24
N GLU A 19 -11.79 -1.37 30.10
CA GLU A 19 -12.86 -0.42 30.49
C GLU A 19 -12.82 -0.06 31.98
N ILE A 20 -12.60 -1.06 32.84
CA ILE A 20 -12.46 -0.84 34.28
C ILE A 20 -11.23 0.03 34.59
N ALA A 21 -10.11 -0.21 33.91
CA ALA A 21 -8.89 0.56 34.07
C ALA A 21 -9.10 2.03 33.65
N LYS A 22 -9.76 2.26 32.52
CA LYS A 22 -10.16 3.60 32.05
C LYS A 22 -11.06 4.32 33.05
N ALA A 23 -12.08 3.65 33.55
CA ALA A 23 -13.00 4.23 34.54
C ALA A 23 -12.30 4.66 35.85
N LYS A 24 -11.17 4.02 36.16
CA LYS A 24 -10.32 4.35 37.33
C LYS A 24 -9.22 5.38 37.03
N GLY A 25 -9.12 5.86 35.78
CA GLY A 25 -8.06 6.77 35.35
C GLY A 25 -6.65 6.16 35.35
N LEU A 26 -6.56 4.81 35.25
CA LEU A 26 -5.28 4.07 35.20
C LEU A 26 -4.73 3.96 33.78
N ASP A 27 -5.54 4.25 32.78
CA ASP A 27 -5.19 4.27 31.38
C ASP A 27 -5.37 5.68 30.82
N PHE A 28 -4.34 6.21 30.16
CA PHE A 28 -4.37 7.56 29.56
C PHE A 28 -5.02 7.58 28.18
N SER A 29 -5.14 6.43 27.53
CA SER A 29 -5.81 6.33 26.23
C SER A 29 -7.33 6.26 26.41
N THR A 30 -8.05 7.04 25.61
CA THR A 30 -9.51 6.97 25.55
C THR A 30 -10.00 5.88 24.59
N GLU A 31 -9.07 5.33 23.77
CA GLU A 31 -9.34 4.35 22.72
C GLU A 31 -8.57 3.05 22.98
N ILE A 32 -9.13 1.94 22.52
CA ILE A 32 -8.44 0.65 22.56
C ILE A 32 -7.52 0.59 21.34
N GLU A 33 -6.21 0.44 21.55
CA GLU A 33 -5.18 0.48 20.50
C GLU A 33 -5.41 -0.55 19.37
N ILE A 34 -6.05 -1.67 19.67
CA ILE A 34 -6.34 -2.72 18.68
C ILE A 34 -7.83 -2.99 18.63
N PRO A 35 -8.60 -2.27 17.80
CA PRO A 35 -10.02 -2.51 17.65
C PRO A 35 -10.28 -3.90 17.06
N ARG A 36 -11.31 -4.57 17.54
CA ARG A 36 -11.75 -5.87 16.97
C ARG A 36 -12.22 -5.66 15.53
N ALA A 37 -11.73 -6.51 14.64
CA ALA A 37 -12.15 -6.55 13.25
C ALA A 37 -12.76 -7.93 12.96
N SER A 38 -13.91 -7.96 12.30
CA SER A 38 -14.63 -9.20 11.96
C SER A 38 -14.00 -9.93 10.75
N ASP A 39 -13.45 -9.17 9.83
CA ASP A 39 -12.88 -9.67 8.58
C ASP A 39 -11.75 -8.76 8.07
N LEU A 40 -11.19 -9.08 6.90
CA LEU A 40 -10.12 -8.30 6.28
C LEU A 40 -10.57 -6.87 5.93
N ALA A 41 -11.82 -6.69 5.47
CA ALA A 41 -12.33 -5.37 5.11
C ALA A 41 -12.39 -4.44 6.32
N SER A 42 -13.02 -4.91 7.41
CA SER A 42 -13.09 -4.20 8.68
C SER A 42 -11.70 -3.90 9.27
N ARG A 43 -10.76 -4.86 9.15
CA ARG A 43 -9.38 -4.68 9.63
C ARG A 43 -8.65 -3.61 8.83
N THR A 44 -8.80 -3.62 7.51
CA THR A 44 -8.14 -2.64 6.62
C THR A 44 -8.65 -1.23 6.90
N GLU A 45 -9.96 -1.05 7.03
CA GLU A 45 -10.54 0.27 7.32
C GLU A 45 -10.05 0.81 8.67
N LYS A 46 -10.10 0.01 9.72
CA LYS A 46 -9.65 0.41 11.05
C LYS A 46 -8.15 0.69 11.13
N LEU A 47 -7.32 -0.11 10.45
CA LEU A 47 -5.88 0.12 10.40
C LEU A 47 -5.52 1.46 9.76
N LEU A 48 -6.30 1.88 8.78
CA LEU A 48 -6.02 3.08 7.97
C LEU A 48 -7.00 4.24 8.24
N GLU A 49 -7.69 4.23 9.37
CA GLU A 49 -8.71 5.22 9.71
C GLU A 49 -8.20 6.67 9.60
N GLU A 50 -6.99 6.93 10.07
CA GLU A 50 -6.35 8.25 9.99
C GLU A 50 -6.09 8.69 8.53
N TYR A 51 -5.69 7.75 7.66
CA TYR A 51 -5.44 8.03 6.23
C TYR A 51 -6.74 8.19 5.45
N LEU A 52 -7.76 7.42 5.79
CA LEU A 52 -9.07 7.46 5.13
C LEU A 52 -9.88 8.72 5.48
N LYS A 53 -9.62 9.33 6.64
CA LYS A 53 -10.29 10.57 7.09
C LYS A 53 -11.82 10.49 6.99
N GLY A 54 -12.38 9.39 7.46
CA GLY A 54 -13.81 9.14 7.43
C GLY A 54 -14.37 8.66 6.08
N LEU A 55 -13.53 8.24 5.14
CA LEU A 55 -13.96 7.53 3.95
C LEU A 55 -14.23 6.07 4.30
N GLU A 56 -15.48 5.66 4.26
CA GLU A 56 -15.90 4.29 4.48
C GLU A 56 -15.55 3.40 3.28
N ILE A 57 -14.83 2.30 3.51
CA ILE A 57 -14.41 1.36 2.47
C ILE A 57 -14.83 -0.08 2.77
N GLU A 58 -15.24 -0.37 3.99
CA GLU A 58 -15.49 -1.74 4.49
C GLU A 58 -16.47 -2.51 3.59
N GLU A 59 -17.64 -1.94 3.30
CA GLU A 59 -18.66 -2.62 2.48
C GLU A 59 -18.20 -2.84 1.04
N GLY A 60 -17.62 -1.82 0.42
CA GLY A 60 -17.09 -1.91 -0.95
C GLY A 60 -15.96 -2.93 -1.07
N LEU A 61 -15.04 -2.95 -0.10
CA LEU A 61 -13.95 -3.93 -0.08
C LEU A 61 -14.48 -5.35 0.13
N ARG A 62 -15.49 -5.52 1.00
CA ARG A 62 -16.12 -6.83 1.23
C ARG A 62 -16.78 -7.36 -0.05
N GLU A 63 -17.49 -6.51 -0.78
CA GLU A 63 -18.10 -6.88 -2.07
C GLU A 63 -17.05 -7.28 -3.11
N ILE A 64 -15.95 -6.55 -3.21
CA ILE A 64 -14.85 -6.86 -4.13
C ILE A 64 -14.23 -8.22 -3.77
N LEU A 65 -13.95 -8.47 -2.49
CA LEU A 65 -13.34 -9.72 -2.02
C LEU A 65 -14.23 -10.95 -2.20
N LEU A 66 -15.55 -10.79 -2.30
CA LEU A 66 -16.46 -11.90 -2.63
C LEU A 66 -16.37 -12.32 -4.10
N ASN A 67 -15.95 -11.44 -4.99
CA ASN A 67 -16.00 -11.63 -6.43
C ASN A 67 -14.62 -11.77 -7.10
N THR A 68 -13.53 -11.47 -6.38
CA THR A 68 -12.18 -11.47 -6.94
C THR A 68 -11.17 -12.07 -5.95
N ASP A 69 -10.00 -12.44 -6.47
CA ASP A 69 -8.85 -12.77 -5.63
C ASP A 69 -8.30 -11.52 -4.91
N ARG A 70 -7.49 -11.76 -3.87
CA ARG A 70 -6.97 -10.70 -3.01
C ARG A 70 -6.08 -9.70 -3.76
N GLU A 71 -5.29 -10.18 -4.71
CA GLU A 71 -4.40 -9.36 -5.53
C GLU A 71 -5.21 -8.41 -6.42
N SER A 72 -6.23 -8.93 -7.11
CA SER A 72 -7.16 -8.12 -7.90
C SER A 72 -7.98 -7.16 -7.03
N ALA A 73 -8.45 -7.61 -5.87
CA ALA A 73 -9.16 -6.78 -4.90
C ALA A 73 -8.30 -5.62 -4.42
N SER A 74 -7.01 -5.86 -4.15
CA SER A 74 -6.08 -4.82 -3.70
C SER A 74 -5.93 -3.69 -4.72
N ILE A 75 -5.87 -4.02 -6.00
CA ILE A 75 -5.79 -3.03 -7.09
C ILE A 75 -7.10 -2.24 -7.20
N GLN A 76 -8.24 -2.95 -7.24
CA GLN A 76 -9.55 -2.33 -7.44
C GLN A 76 -9.88 -1.34 -6.32
N ILE A 77 -9.72 -1.76 -5.05
CA ILE A 77 -10.03 -0.90 -3.92
C ILE A 77 -9.05 0.28 -3.83
N ALA A 78 -7.76 0.08 -4.14
CA ALA A 78 -6.77 1.15 -4.14
C ALA A 78 -7.13 2.26 -5.13
N VAL A 79 -7.54 1.88 -6.33
CA VAL A 79 -7.98 2.81 -7.37
C VAL A 79 -9.27 3.52 -6.97
N ASP A 80 -10.26 2.79 -6.42
CA ASP A 80 -11.52 3.39 -5.96
C ASP A 80 -11.29 4.42 -4.86
N VAL A 81 -10.51 4.07 -3.85
CA VAL A 81 -10.16 4.95 -2.74
C VAL A 81 -9.45 6.21 -3.24
N ALA A 82 -8.44 6.07 -4.12
CA ALA A 82 -7.71 7.20 -4.67
C ALA A 82 -8.65 8.15 -5.45
N LYS A 83 -9.56 7.62 -6.27
CA LYS A 83 -10.55 8.42 -7.00
C LYS A 83 -11.53 9.15 -6.08
N ARG A 84 -12.04 8.45 -5.07
CA ARG A 84 -12.99 9.02 -4.10
C ARG A 84 -12.34 10.09 -3.24
N MET A 85 -11.11 9.85 -2.74
CA MET A 85 -10.34 10.82 -1.99
C MET A 85 -10.05 12.08 -2.83
N TYR A 86 -9.55 11.89 -4.05
CA TYR A 86 -9.26 13.00 -4.95
C TYR A 86 -10.52 13.82 -5.29
N SER A 87 -11.64 13.14 -5.54
CA SER A 87 -12.92 13.83 -5.83
C SER A 87 -13.44 14.61 -4.63
N ARG A 88 -13.16 14.15 -3.41
CA ARG A 88 -13.60 14.81 -2.18
C ARG A 88 -12.71 15.99 -1.77
N ASP A 89 -11.40 15.77 -1.75
CA ASP A 89 -10.43 16.66 -1.09
C ASP A 89 -9.60 17.48 -2.11
N GLY A 90 -9.49 17.01 -3.35
CA GLY A 90 -8.72 17.67 -4.43
C GLY A 90 -7.19 17.55 -4.27
N ASP A 91 -6.67 16.86 -3.24
CA ASP A 91 -5.23 16.60 -3.08
C ASP A 91 -4.85 15.28 -3.75
N LEU A 92 -4.16 15.41 -4.89
CA LEU A 92 -3.76 14.28 -5.72
C LEU A 92 -2.74 13.38 -5.00
N ARG A 93 -1.79 13.96 -4.25
CA ARG A 93 -0.74 13.20 -3.57
C ARG A 93 -1.31 12.41 -2.40
N GLU A 94 -2.15 13.04 -1.60
CA GLU A 94 -2.81 12.40 -0.48
C GLU A 94 -3.75 11.28 -0.93
N ALA A 95 -4.49 11.52 -2.00
CA ALA A 95 -5.37 10.52 -2.60
C ALA A 95 -4.61 9.27 -3.07
N ILE A 96 -3.46 9.45 -3.73
CA ILE A 96 -2.62 8.35 -4.19
C ILE A 96 -1.98 7.63 -2.99
N ASP A 97 -1.44 8.36 -2.02
CA ASP A 97 -0.84 7.78 -0.81
C ASP A 97 -1.85 6.91 -0.07
N CYS A 98 -3.06 7.40 0.16
CA CYS A 98 -4.13 6.63 0.80
C CYS A 98 -4.50 5.38 -0.02
N GLY A 99 -4.70 5.51 -1.32
CA GLY A 99 -4.99 4.37 -2.21
C GLY A 99 -3.91 3.29 -2.16
N LEU A 100 -2.63 3.69 -2.24
CA LEU A 100 -1.49 2.77 -2.14
C LEU A 100 -1.47 2.01 -0.80
N ARG A 101 -1.69 2.71 0.32
CA ARG A 101 -1.74 2.11 1.66
C ARG A 101 -2.88 1.12 1.80
N VAL A 102 -4.06 1.45 1.29
CA VAL A 102 -5.22 0.55 1.30
C VAL A 102 -4.93 -0.71 0.47
N GLY A 103 -4.40 -0.57 -0.74
CA GLY A 103 -4.02 -1.72 -1.56
C GLY A 103 -2.98 -2.60 -0.89
N LEU A 104 -1.94 -1.98 -0.29
CA LEU A 104 -0.90 -2.72 0.42
C LEU A 104 -1.44 -3.40 1.69
N ALA A 105 -2.38 -2.79 2.40
CA ALA A 105 -3.03 -3.40 3.56
C ALA A 105 -3.84 -4.64 3.17
N VAL A 106 -4.59 -4.60 2.09
CA VAL A 106 -5.31 -5.76 1.57
C VAL A 106 -4.35 -6.89 1.19
N LEU A 107 -3.25 -6.58 0.48
CA LEU A 107 -2.22 -7.56 0.10
C LEU A 107 -1.57 -8.24 1.30
N THR A 108 -1.31 -7.50 2.37
CA THR A 108 -0.64 -7.98 3.59
C THR A 108 -1.61 -8.41 4.69
N GLU A 109 -2.90 -8.55 4.35
CA GLU A 109 -3.98 -8.91 5.29
C GLU A 109 -4.12 -7.94 6.47
N ALA A 110 -3.66 -6.70 6.29
CA ALA A 110 -3.62 -5.65 7.32
C ALA A 110 -2.94 -6.09 8.63
N VAL A 111 -1.96 -6.99 8.55
CA VAL A 111 -1.22 -7.55 9.71
C VAL A 111 0.16 -6.94 9.84
N LEU A 112 0.75 -6.49 8.71
CA LEU A 112 2.11 -5.96 8.66
C LEU A 112 2.14 -4.44 8.80
N VAL A 113 3.28 -3.93 9.27
CA VAL A 113 3.54 -2.48 9.40
C VAL A 113 3.75 -1.80 8.04
N ALA A 114 3.96 -2.58 6.96
CA ALA A 114 4.23 -2.08 5.63
C ALA A 114 3.20 -1.05 5.10
N PRO A 115 1.88 -1.21 5.30
CA PRO A 115 0.90 -0.21 4.90
C PRO A 115 1.05 1.14 5.60
N LEU A 116 1.56 1.15 6.84
CA LEU A 116 1.75 2.35 7.63
C LEU A 116 3.11 3.01 7.34
N ASP A 117 4.19 2.25 7.48
CA ASP A 117 5.56 2.76 7.48
C ASP A 117 6.38 2.34 6.25
N GLY A 118 5.82 1.53 5.34
CA GLY A 118 6.53 1.06 4.15
C GLY A 118 6.58 2.07 3.01
N ILE A 119 5.68 3.05 3.01
CA ILE A 119 5.63 4.14 2.04
C ILE A 119 6.05 5.41 2.77
N GLY A 120 7.19 5.98 2.38
CA GLY A 120 7.75 7.19 2.98
C GLY A 120 7.14 8.46 2.43
N ALA A 121 6.99 8.53 1.10
CA ALA A 121 6.34 9.67 0.45
C ALA A 121 5.79 9.31 -0.93
N VAL A 122 4.76 10.02 -1.33
CA VAL A 122 4.24 10.07 -2.69
C VAL A 122 4.50 11.46 -3.25
N ARG A 123 5.10 11.53 -4.45
CA ARG A 123 5.42 12.81 -5.11
C ARG A 123 4.94 12.81 -6.54
N ILE A 124 4.51 13.97 -7.01
CA ILE A 124 4.28 14.23 -8.43
C ILE A 124 5.45 15.09 -8.89
N LEU A 125 6.23 14.55 -9.81
CA LEU A 125 7.43 15.18 -10.34
C LEU A 125 7.31 15.41 -11.84
N ASN A 126 8.20 16.22 -12.42
CA ASN A 126 8.18 16.53 -13.85
C ASN A 126 9.28 15.76 -14.59
N ASN A 127 8.92 15.16 -15.71
CA ASN A 127 9.86 14.70 -16.72
C ASN A 127 10.61 15.88 -17.37
N SER A 128 11.64 15.58 -18.13
CA SER A 128 12.41 16.58 -18.89
C SER A 128 11.58 17.33 -19.94
N ASP A 129 10.48 16.76 -20.42
CA ASP A 129 9.54 17.36 -21.35
C ASP A 129 8.42 18.18 -20.66
N GLY A 130 8.45 18.25 -19.32
CA GLY A 130 7.46 18.96 -18.51
C GLY A 130 6.19 18.17 -18.17
N SER A 131 6.04 16.94 -18.67
CA SER A 131 4.94 16.06 -18.28
C SER A 131 5.12 15.58 -16.84
N GLU A 132 4.03 15.41 -16.10
CA GLU A 132 4.06 14.94 -14.72
C GLU A 132 4.13 13.41 -14.65
N PHE A 133 4.83 12.89 -13.63
CA PHE A 133 4.86 11.48 -13.31
C PHE A 133 4.79 11.22 -11.81
N LEU A 134 4.36 10.01 -11.45
CA LEU A 134 4.28 9.55 -10.06
C LEU A 134 5.62 8.97 -9.59
N SER A 135 6.08 9.42 -8.42
CA SER A 135 7.23 8.86 -7.70
C SER A 135 6.78 8.36 -6.33
N ILE A 136 7.23 7.16 -5.95
CA ILE A 136 6.94 6.54 -4.65
C ILE A 136 8.25 6.27 -3.94
N ASP A 137 8.42 6.83 -2.75
CA ASP A 137 9.58 6.58 -1.89
C ASP A 137 9.24 5.44 -0.93
N PHE A 138 10.04 4.38 -0.95
CA PHE A 138 9.87 3.25 -0.06
C PHE A 138 10.77 3.34 1.16
N CYS A 139 10.23 2.96 2.33
CA CYS A 139 10.94 2.83 3.59
C CYS A 139 11.24 1.38 3.95
N GLY A 140 12.12 1.17 4.95
CA GLY A 140 12.57 -0.14 5.38
C GLY A 140 11.48 -1.20 5.59
N PRO A 141 10.35 -0.89 6.24
CA PRO A 141 9.28 -1.86 6.52
C PRO A 141 8.67 -2.56 5.29
N ILE A 142 8.73 -1.95 4.09
CA ILE A 142 8.25 -2.61 2.87
C ILE A 142 9.03 -3.90 2.56
N ARG A 143 10.29 -3.99 2.99
CA ARG A 143 11.13 -5.18 2.79
C ARG A 143 10.62 -6.37 3.60
N ALA A 144 10.00 -6.12 4.76
CA ALA A 144 9.39 -7.18 5.58
C ALA A 144 8.15 -7.80 4.91
N ALA A 145 7.44 -7.03 4.08
CA ALA A 145 6.31 -7.53 3.30
C ALA A 145 6.74 -8.40 2.10
N GLY A 146 8.04 -8.38 1.75
CA GLY A 146 8.62 -9.15 0.65
C GLY A 146 8.59 -8.44 -0.70
N GLY A 147 9.37 -8.97 -1.65
CA GLY A 147 9.51 -8.39 -2.99
C GLY A 147 8.21 -8.33 -3.79
N THR A 148 7.31 -9.31 -3.59
CA THR A 148 6.00 -9.34 -4.24
C THR A 148 5.14 -8.14 -3.83
N ALA A 149 5.06 -7.84 -2.53
CA ALA A 149 4.27 -6.70 -2.04
C ALA A 149 4.84 -5.37 -2.57
N GLN A 150 6.16 -5.25 -2.65
CA GLN A 150 6.84 -4.08 -3.22
C GLN A 150 6.51 -3.92 -4.71
N ALA A 151 6.62 -4.99 -5.50
CA ALA A 151 6.28 -4.98 -6.92
C ALA A 151 4.79 -4.66 -7.16
N MET A 152 3.91 -5.25 -6.34
CA MET A 152 2.47 -4.96 -6.40
C MET A 152 2.16 -3.51 -6.04
N CYS A 153 2.88 -2.90 -5.09
CA CYS A 153 2.72 -1.49 -4.77
C CYS A 153 3.05 -0.59 -5.97
N VAL A 154 4.09 -0.94 -6.76
CA VAL A 154 4.42 -0.24 -8.01
C VAL A 154 3.30 -0.40 -9.05
N LEU A 155 2.76 -1.62 -9.19
CA LEU A 155 1.64 -1.90 -10.11
C LEU A 155 0.38 -1.12 -9.71
N ILE A 156 0.02 -1.11 -8.43
CA ILE A 156 -1.10 -0.34 -7.89
C ILE A 156 -0.90 1.16 -8.21
N GLY A 157 0.30 1.68 -7.98
CA GLY A 157 0.65 3.06 -8.32
C GLY A 157 0.48 3.37 -9.81
N ASP A 158 0.88 2.45 -10.70
CA ASP A 158 0.69 2.59 -12.15
C ASP A 158 -0.80 2.61 -12.53
N MET A 159 -1.62 1.79 -11.89
CA MET A 159 -3.06 1.78 -12.13
C MET A 159 -3.73 3.06 -11.64
N ILE A 160 -3.41 3.51 -10.42
CA ILE A 160 -3.94 4.77 -9.85
C ILE A 160 -3.57 5.96 -10.73
N ARG A 161 -2.27 6.11 -11.13
CA ARG A 161 -1.86 7.25 -11.96
C ARG A 161 -2.58 7.31 -13.30
N ARG A 162 -2.84 6.15 -13.93
CA ARG A 162 -3.60 6.07 -15.20
C ARG A 162 -5.02 6.59 -15.03
N GLU A 163 -5.69 6.15 -13.97
CA GLU A 163 -7.06 6.58 -13.66
C GLU A 163 -7.16 8.05 -13.29
N LEU A 164 -6.12 8.62 -12.69
CA LEU A 164 -6.04 10.04 -12.33
C LEU A 164 -5.41 10.92 -13.41
N GLY A 165 -5.05 10.35 -14.56
CA GLY A 165 -4.53 11.10 -15.71
C GLY A 165 -3.09 11.57 -15.57
N ILE A 166 -2.29 10.99 -14.66
CA ILE A 166 -0.87 11.32 -14.49
C ILE A 166 -0.04 10.58 -15.55
N GLY A 167 0.92 11.28 -16.14
CA GLY A 167 1.82 10.74 -17.16
C GLY A 167 2.74 9.62 -16.65
N ARG A 168 3.52 9.08 -17.56
CA ARG A 168 4.54 8.05 -17.25
C ARG A 168 5.88 8.73 -16.98
N TYR A 169 6.69 8.08 -16.16
CA TYR A 169 8.11 8.43 -16.07
C TYR A 169 8.81 8.15 -17.41
N THR A 170 9.63 9.10 -17.85
CA THR A 170 10.46 8.98 -19.07
C THR A 170 11.92 8.97 -18.65
N PRO A 171 12.57 7.78 -18.58
CA PRO A 171 13.96 7.67 -18.15
C PRO A 171 14.89 8.33 -19.17
N SER A 172 15.99 8.89 -18.68
CA SER A 172 17.08 9.39 -19.51
C SER A 172 17.86 8.24 -20.15
N THR A 173 18.60 8.53 -21.23
CA THR A 173 19.44 7.54 -21.88
C THR A 173 20.49 6.96 -20.91
N SER A 174 21.03 7.77 -20.01
CA SER A 174 22.01 7.33 -19.00
C SER A 174 21.42 6.37 -17.98
N GLU A 175 20.17 6.57 -17.57
CA GLU A 175 19.46 5.63 -16.67
C GLU A 175 19.18 4.30 -17.35
N VAL A 176 18.76 4.32 -18.62
CA VAL A 176 18.53 3.09 -19.40
C VAL A 176 19.84 2.29 -19.52
N GLU A 177 20.96 2.93 -19.82
CA GLU A 177 22.25 2.24 -19.91
C GLU A 177 22.69 1.70 -18.55
N ARG A 178 22.49 2.45 -17.47
CA ARG A 178 22.79 2.00 -16.11
C ARG A 178 22.00 0.76 -15.73
N VAL A 179 20.69 0.71 -16.01
CA VAL A 179 19.86 -0.48 -15.71
C VAL A 179 20.36 -1.71 -16.47
N LYS A 180 20.78 -1.55 -17.74
CA LYS A 180 21.39 -2.64 -18.51
C LYS A 180 22.68 -3.16 -17.87
N GLU A 181 23.53 -2.26 -17.37
CA GLU A 181 24.77 -2.62 -16.68
C GLU A 181 24.47 -3.35 -15.36
N GLU A 182 23.49 -2.88 -14.56
CA GLU A 182 23.09 -3.50 -13.31
C GLU A 182 22.62 -4.95 -13.51
N PHE A 183 21.79 -5.24 -14.52
CA PHE A 183 21.43 -6.62 -14.87
C PHE A 183 22.66 -7.47 -15.25
N GLY A 184 23.72 -6.85 -15.78
CA GLY A 184 25.00 -7.51 -16.05
C GLY A 184 25.76 -7.94 -14.80
N LEU A 185 25.66 -7.18 -13.71
CA LEU A 185 26.35 -7.45 -12.45
C LEU A 185 25.70 -8.61 -11.67
N TYR A 186 24.39 -8.80 -11.74
CA TYR A 186 23.66 -9.84 -11.05
C TYR A 186 23.72 -11.23 -11.73
N ARG A 187 24.77 -11.50 -12.49
CA ARG A 187 24.92 -12.75 -13.30
C ARG A 187 24.73 -14.07 -12.53
N VAL A 188 25.01 -14.07 -11.23
CA VAL A 188 25.03 -15.30 -10.42
C VAL A 188 23.74 -15.55 -9.64
N GLY A 189 22.86 -14.54 -9.50
CA GLY A 189 21.66 -14.63 -8.66
C GLY A 189 20.34 -14.63 -9.42
N LEU A 190 20.33 -14.33 -10.70
CA LEU A 190 19.08 -14.28 -11.47
C LEU A 190 18.79 -15.64 -12.14
N GLN A 191 17.61 -16.19 -11.88
CA GLN A 191 17.11 -17.38 -12.58
C GLN A 191 16.87 -17.10 -14.07
N TYR A 192 16.55 -15.86 -14.42
CA TYR A 192 16.35 -15.38 -15.77
C TYR A 192 17.14 -14.09 -15.98
N LYS A 193 17.88 -14.02 -17.07
CA LYS A 193 18.60 -12.81 -17.48
C LYS A 193 17.84 -12.19 -18.64
N PRO A 194 17.21 -11.03 -18.46
CA PRO A 194 16.51 -10.35 -19.55
C PRO A 194 17.51 -9.91 -20.62
N PRO A 195 17.15 -10.04 -21.92
CA PRO A 195 17.93 -9.44 -22.99
C PRO A 195 17.90 -7.89 -22.87
N PRO A 196 18.87 -7.18 -23.50
CA PRO A 196 18.96 -5.71 -23.38
C PRO A 196 17.66 -4.97 -23.74
N GLU A 197 16.93 -5.48 -24.72
CA GLU A 197 15.65 -4.90 -25.18
C GLU A 197 14.56 -5.01 -24.11
N GLU A 198 14.50 -6.14 -23.41
CA GLU A 198 13.58 -6.35 -22.28
C GLU A 198 14.02 -5.54 -21.07
N ALA A 199 15.32 -5.42 -20.79
CA ALA A 199 15.85 -4.58 -19.72
C ALA A 199 15.43 -3.10 -19.89
N VAL A 200 15.35 -2.59 -21.11
CA VAL A 200 14.81 -1.26 -21.41
C VAL A 200 13.36 -1.14 -20.97
N SER A 201 12.55 -2.18 -21.21
CA SER A 201 11.14 -2.17 -20.80
C SER A 201 10.98 -2.04 -19.28
N TYR A 202 11.84 -2.68 -18.48
CA TYR A 202 11.84 -2.53 -17.02
C TYR A 202 12.13 -1.10 -16.57
N THR A 203 13.03 -0.39 -17.25
CA THR A 203 13.32 1.01 -16.94
C THR A 203 12.11 1.91 -17.14
N HIS A 204 11.26 1.60 -18.12
CA HIS A 204 10.03 2.35 -18.39
C HIS A 204 8.84 1.96 -17.51
N LEU A 205 8.89 0.79 -16.87
CA LEU A 205 7.83 0.27 -15.99
C LEU A 205 8.06 0.66 -14.53
N THR A 206 9.31 0.84 -14.12
CA THR A 206 9.64 1.22 -12.75
C THR A 206 9.29 2.67 -12.49
N LEU A 207 8.45 2.90 -11.48
CA LEU A 207 8.38 4.19 -10.84
C LEU A 207 9.74 4.45 -10.19
N PRO A 208 10.33 5.65 -10.31
CA PRO A 208 11.60 5.93 -9.66
C PRO A 208 11.44 5.75 -8.16
N THR A 209 12.10 4.73 -7.64
CA THR A 209 12.21 4.51 -6.21
C THR A 209 13.48 5.21 -5.76
N THR A 210 13.38 6.36 -5.14
CA THR A 210 14.52 6.98 -4.48
C THR A 210 14.80 6.19 -3.21
N GLY A 211 15.73 5.25 -3.33
CA GLY A 211 16.32 4.60 -2.18
C GLY A 211 17.46 5.48 -1.67
N ASP A 212 17.17 6.38 -0.75
CA ASP A 212 18.22 6.89 0.12
C ASP A 212 18.55 5.79 1.12
N GLY A 213 19.78 5.25 0.97
CA GLY A 213 20.35 4.19 1.79
C GLY A 213 20.72 4.61 3.19
#